data_ff631ba49666ae2252ea0e9b17068c0d
#
_entry.id   ff631ba49666ae2252ea0e9b17068c0d
#
_cell.length_a   1.000
_cell.length_b   1.000
_cell.length_c   1.000
_cell.angle_alpha   90.00
_cell.angle_beta   90.00
_cell.angle_gamma   90.00
#
_symmetry.space_group_name_H-M   'P 1'
#
loop_
_entity.id
_entity.type
_entity.pdbx_description
1 polymer ?
#
loop_
_entity_poly.entity_id
_entity_poly.type
_entity_poly.pdbx_seq_one_letter_code
_entity_poly.pdbx_strand_id
1 'polypeptide(L)'
;MTNSSRTPFLEKYTDSLSAKIAQKETDYQVYGRDKEVAAVITSLRRRTKNNPVLVGEAGVGKTAIVEGLTLAILKGEVPEDLQGLTVRSLELSSLMTDEDGGFIAKFKKIIEEMVATRGKNLLFIDEFHTIVGAGGQHGQALDAGNIIKPVLARGDIQLIGATTLDEFHDYVETDRALERRMQPIMVDEPSQPQAIRMIDQAKRIYEDYHHIAISPEAVKQAVSLSVRYITDRFLPDKAFDLIDEAATIASAEKKVIVTEYEIAQVLKNRTGIPITTILKADKNRLEDLMEKLKRRVKGQDEAISAIVDAITIAQAGLQDENKPISSFLFLGPTGVGKTELAKAIAEALFDDENAMIRFDMSEYKQKEDVVKFIGDRATRTKGQLTESVKQKPYSVLLLDEVEKAHSEVMDIFLQVLDDGRLTDSTGRVISFKNTIVIMTTNIGAQKIINKAELKGNFKTLSERERLQFEKSMDSELQTEFRPEFLNRIENKLIFNLLERDVIEEIAVKNLEEISERMTKQNLSLTYEPSLITYLSDVGTDVKNGARPLERLIKRKVLAPIATKSLELPKTDVTYHIHLWVEGEAPDQNHRQDQRVVYLEAEEEKLHKNDFWN
;
A
#
# COMPACT_ATOMS: atom_id res chain seq x y z
N MET A 1 51.01 8.86 35.75
CA MET A 1 50.70 10.23 35.25
C MET A 1 49.70 10.04 34.11
N THR A 2 48.46 10.21 34.43
CA THR A 2 47.36 10.11 33.46
C THR A 2 47.49 11.26 32.45
N ASN A 3 47.69 10.94 31.15
CA ASN A 3 47.59 11.90 30.08
C ASN A 3 46.18 12.50 30.12
N SER A 4 46.03 13.69 30.70
CA SER A 4 44.84 14.51 30.62
C SER A 4 44.63 14.80 29.12
N SER A 5 43.60 14.19 28.52
CA SER A 5 43.30 14.41 27.10
C SER A 5 43.05 15.90 26.88
N ARG A 6 43.60 16.46 25.79
CA ARG A 6 43.37 17.85 25.44
C ARG A 6 41.95 18.12 24.90
N THR A 7 41.13 17.09 24.79
CA THR A 7 39.81 17.10 24.20
C THR A 7 38.80 16.23 25.00
N PRO A 8 38.57 16.51 26.31
CA PRO A 8 37.73 15.65 27.14
C PRO A 8 36.27 15.62 26.73
N PHE A 9 35.73 16.72 26.19
CA PHE A 9 34.34 16.81 25.73
C PHE A 9 34.13 16.13 24.37
N LEU A 10 35.05 16.27 23.42
CA LEU A 10 35.04 15.52 22.17
C LEU A 10 35.09 14.02 22.42
N GLU A 11 35.92 13.55 23.36
CA GLU A 11 36.04 12.14 23.68
C GLU A 11 34.80 11.59 24.41
N LYS A 12 34.16 12.40 25.27
CA LYS A 12 33.00 11.99 26.06
C LYS A 12 31.68 12.00 25.26
N TYR A 13 31.50 12.97 24.37
CA TYR A 13 30.21 13.26 23.71
C TYR A 13 30.21 13.08 22.20
N THR A 14 31.31 12.62 21.61
CA THR A 14 31.36 12.25 20.18
C THR A 14 31.95 10.87 20.00
N ASP A 15 31.39 10.13 19.07
CA ASP A 15 31.89 8.84 18.65
C ASP A 15 33.00 8.99 17.59
N SER A 16 34.14 8.38 17.80
CA SER A 16 35.18 8.34 16.76
C SER A 16 34.82 7.28 15.71
N LEU A 17 34.24 7.72 14.57
CA LEU A 17 33.99 6.85 13.42
C LEU A 17 35.29 6.24 12.90
N SER A 18 36.40 7.01 12.87
CA SER A 18 37.71 6.50 12.48
C SER A 18 38.17 5.32 13.34
N ALA A 19 37.95 5.37 14.66
CA ALA A 19 38.31 4.29 15.55
C ALA A 19 37.38 3.06 15.41
N LYS A 20 36.09 3.29 15.25
CA LYS A 20 35.10 2.21 15.02
C LYS A 20 35.40 1.46 13.72
N ILE A 21 35.66 2.18 12.63
CA ILE A 21 35.94 1.61 11.30
C ILE A 21 37.28 0.89 11.29
N ALA A 22 38.32 1.44 11.93
CA ALA A 22 39.62 0.78 12.02
C ALA A 22 39.59 -0.59 12.73
N GLN A 23 38.61 -0.83 13.63
CA GLN A 23 38.44 -2.12 14.32
C GLN A 23 37.73 -3.17 13.48
N LYS A 24 36.87 -2.74 12.54
CA LYS A 24 36.01 -3.63 11.73
C LYS A 24 35.90 -3.13 10.29
N GLU A 25 37.05 -2.98 9.62
CA GLU A 25 37.14 -2.38 8.28
C GLU A 25 36.21 -3.04 7.24
N THR A 26 36.03 -4.36 7.34
CA THR A 26 35.18 -5.14 6.42
C THR A 26 33.69 -4.79 6.53
N ASP A 27 33.22 -4.35 7.69
CA ASP A 27 31.80 -4.07 7.95
C ASP A 27 31.38 -2.69 7.39
N TYR A 28 32.37 -1.82 7.09
CA TYR A 28 32.15 -0.45 6.67
C TYR A 28 32.48 -0.16 5.19
N GLN A 29 32.54 -1.20 4.35
CA GLN A 29 32.67 -0.98 2.92
C GLN A 29 31.41 -0.37 2.35
N VAL A 30 31.55 0.80 1.72
CA VAL A 30 30.45 1.53 1.10
C VAL A 30 30.42 1.25 -0.39
N TYR A 31 29.28 0.84 -0.88
CA TYR A 31 29.08 0.46 -2.27
C TYR A 31 28.16 1.42 -2.99
N GLY A 32 28.53 1.81 -4.24
CA GLY A 32 27.69 2.56 -5.14
C GLY A 32 27.45 4.04 -4.75
N ARG A 33 28.30 4.60 -3.86
CA ARG A 33 28.28 6.02 -3.43
C ARG A 33 29.59 6.75 -3.70
N ASP A 34 30.39 6.24 -4.62
CA ASP A 34 31.71 6.80 -4.94
C ASP A 34 31.65 8.25 -5.44
N LYS A 35 30.58 8.60 -6.18
CA LYS A 35 30.36 9.97 -6.68
C LYS A 35 30.10 10.95 -5.55
N GLU A 36 29.24 10.57 -4.62
CA GLU A 36 28.89 11.41 -3.47
C GLU A 36 30.09 11.55 -2.52
N VAL A 37 30.85 10.48 -2.27
CA VAL A 37 32.11 10.54 -1.49
C VAL A 37 33.11 11.49 -2.16
N ALA A 38 33.32 11.41 -3.47
CA ALA A 38 34.18 12.31 -4.22
C ALA A 38 33.70 13.77 -4.17
N ALA A 39 32.36 14.00 -4.19
CA ALA A 39 31.79 15.33 -4.05
C ALA A 39 32.02 15.91 -2.63
N VAL A 40 31.91 15.07 -1.59
CA VAL A 40 32.25 15.47 -0.21
C VAL A 40 33.72 15.86 -0.10
N ILE A 41 34.65 15.04 -0.62
CA ILE A 41 36.08 15.33 -0.64
C ILE A 41 36.35 16.66 -1.36
N THR A 42 35.72 16.87 -2.52
CA THR A 42 35.86 18.11 -3.29
C THR A 42 35.33 19.31 -2.51
N SER A 43 34.19 19.17 -1.85
CA SER A 43 33.61 20.25 -1.04
C SER A 43 34.50 20.63 0.13
N LEU A 44 35.01 19.67 0.90
CA LEU A 44 35.90 19.91 2.05
C LEU A 44 37.17 20.71 1.69
N ARG A 45 37.65 20.61 0.45
CA ARG A 45 38.85 21.29 -0.06
C ARG A 45 38.59 22.69 -0.63
N ARG A 46 37.33 23.13 -0.71
CA ARG A 46 37.00 24.46 -1.23
C ARG A 46 37.43 25.56 -0.26
N ARG A 47 37.75 26.71 -0.79
CA ARG A 47 38.05 27.91 0.01
C ARG A 47 36.80 28.47 0.70
N THR A 48 35.67 28.38 0.04
CA THR A 48 34.35 28.76 0.52
C THR A 48 33.37 27.63 0.30
N LYS A 49 32.30 27.54 1.07
CA LYS A 49 31.37 26.43 1.06
C LYS A 49 32.08 25.07 1.27
N ASN A 50 32.96 25.05 2.27
CA ASN A 50 33.78 23.91 2.61
C ASN A 50 33.17 23.00 3.69
N ASN A 51 31.91 23.16 3.97
CA ASN A 51 31.13 22.29 4.86
C ASN A 51 30.02 21.61 4.02
N PRO A 52 30.21 20.36 3.57
CA PRO A 52 29.20 19.64 2.84
C PRO A 52 28.00 19.31 3.71
N VAL A 53 26.80 19.39 3.14
CA VAL A 53 25.56 18.89 3.73
C VAL A 53 24.99 17.82 2.80
N LEU A 54 24.88 16.61 3.27
CA LEU A 54 24.23 15.51 2.58
C LEU A 54 22.72 15.69 2.67
N VAL A 55 22.08 15.94 1.55
CA VAL A 55 20.65 16.24 1.47
C VAL A 55 19.94 15.12 0.76
N GLY A 56 18.98 14.47 1.41
CA GLY A 56 18.22 13.37 0.86
C GLY A 56 17.31 12.73 1.89
N GLU A 57 16.42 11.89 1.44
CA GLU A 57 15.44 11.22 2.28
C GLU A 57 16.06 10.28 3.32
N ALA A 58 15.28 9.93 4.35
CA ALA A 58 15.73 8.95 5.34
C ALA A 58 15.93 7.58 4.68
N GLY A 59 17.04 6.89 5.03
CA GLY A 59 17.32 5.54 4.49
C GLY A 59 18.03 5.50 3.13
N VAL A 60 18.32 6.65 2.48
CA VAL A 60 19.07 6.65 1.19
C VAL A 60 20.57 6.38 1.35
N GLY A 61 21.08 6.34 2.59
CA GLY A 61 22.48 6.02 2.86
C GLY A 61 23.40 7.22 3.07
N LYS A 62 22.92 8.34 3.62
CA LYS A 62 23.72 9.54 3.94
C LYS A 62 24.88 9.21 4.90
N THR A 63 24.61 8.47 5.96
CA THR A 63 25.63 8.06 6.96
C THR A 63 26.70 7.16 6.32
N ALA A 64 26.29 6.25 5.42
CA ALA A 64 27.22 5.37 4.70
C ALA A 64 28.25 6.17 3.86
N ILE A 65 27.86 7.31 3.28
CA ILE A 65 28.80 8.19 2.54
C ILE A 65 29.90 8.70 3.47
N VAL A 66 29.56 9.08 4.72
CA VAL A 66 30.54 9.55 5.71
C VAL A 66 31.44 8.41 6.19
N GLU A 67 30.89 7.21 6.33
CA GLU A 67 31.65 5.99 6.64
C GLU A 67 32.63 5.67 5.50
N GLY A 68 32.19 5.76 4.23
CA GLY A 68 33.05 5.59 3.06
C GLY A 68 34.17 6.63 2.97
N LEU A 69 33.87 7.88 3.24
CA LEU A 69 34.89 8.92 3.36
C LEU A 69 35.91 8.60 4.46
N THR A 70 35.42 8.15 5.62
CA THR A 70 36.27 7.81 6.76
C THR A 70 37.20 6.64 6.41
N LEU A 71 36.67 5.62 5.74
CA LEU A 71 37.48 4.49 5.25
C LEU A 71 38.54 4.96 4.23
N ALA A 72 38.18 5.83 3.29
CA ALA A 72 39.12 6.40 2.32
C ALA A 72 40.23 7.21 3.01
N ILE A 73 39.90 7.97 4.08
CA ILE A 73 40.90 8.68 4.91
C ILE A 73 41.88 7.68 5.58
N LEU A 74 41.35 6.63 6.17
CA LEU A 74 42.16 5.60 6.84
C LEU A 74 43.08 4.87 5.89
N LYS A 75 42.64 4.60 4.65
CA LYS A 75 43.43 3.96 3.59
C LYS A 75 44.42 4.91 2.92
N GLY A 76 44.35 6.21 3.18
CA GLY A 76 45.16 7.21 2.50
C GLY A 76 44.74 7.48 1.06
N GLU A 77 43.51 7.08 0.67
CA GLU A 77 42.93 7.23 -0.68
C GLU A 77 42.31 8.63 -0.87
N VAL A 78 42.72 9.59 -0.07
CA VAL A 78 42.29 10.98 -0.12
C VAL A 78 43.50 11.90 -0.35
N PRO A 79 43.27 13.16 -0.85
CA PRO A 79 44.32 14.14 -0.97
C PRO A 79 45.06 14.41 0.35
N GLU A 80 46.35 14.81 0.27
CA GLU A 80 47.24 14.99 1.42
C GLU A 80 46.66 15.88 2.54
N ASP A 81 45.91 16.90 2.16
CA ASP A 81 45.27 17.87 3.07
C ASP A 81 44.12 17.27 3.93
N LEU A 82 43.63 16.09 3.55
CA LEU A 82 42.62 15.35 4.29
C LEU A 82 43.15 14.09 4.99
N GLN A 83 44.41 13.72 4.73
CA GLN A 83 45.00 12.56 5.38
C GLN A 83 45.20 12.76 6.87
N GLY A 84 45.00 11.72 7.64
CA GLY A 84 45.19 11.73 9.09
C GLY A 84 44.08 12.47 9.88
N LEU A 85 43.03 12.94 9.22
CA LEU A 85 41.87 13.48 9.90
C LEU A 85 41.13 12.37 10.67
N THR A 86 40.70 12.69 11.90
CA THR A 86 39.80 11.84 12.67
C THR A 86 38.36 12.29 12.45
N VAL A 87 37.53 11.45 11.86
CA VAL A 87 36.10 11.73 11.70
C VAL A 87 35.36 11.35 12.99
N ARG A 88 34.60 12.30 13.52
CA ARG A 88 33.83 12.15 14.75
C ARG A 88 32.35 12.40 14.49
N SER A 89 31.50 11.51 14.93
CA SER A 89 30.04 11.66 14.88
C SER A 89 29.51 12.26 16.18
N LEU A 90 28.71 13.30 16.06
CA LEU A 90 28.01 13.90 17.19
C LEU A 90 26.56 13.42 17.20
N GLU A 91 26.19 12.67 18.24
CA GLU A 91 24.80 12.33 18.51
C GLU A 91 24.18 13.35 19.45
N LEU A 92 23.18 14.08 18.99
CA LEU A 92 22.52 15.13 19.77
C LEU A 92 21.83 14.61 21.04
N SER A 93 21.34 13.38 21.00
CA SER A 93 20.77 12.68 22.17
C SER A 93 21.74 12.59 23.35
N SER A 94 23.04 12.41 23.08
CA SER A 94 24.08 12.32 24.11
C SER A 94 24.28 13.63 24.88
N LEU A 95 23.90 14.76 24.27
CA LEU A 95 24.00 16.08 24.88
C LEU A 95 22.80 16.45 25.75
N MET A 96 21.68 15.73 25.64
CA MET A 96 20.42 16.06 26.33
C MET A 96 20.41 15.68 27.82
N THR A 97 21.47 15.04 28.34
CA THR A 97 21.60 14.70 29.76
C THR A 97 21.89 15.94 30.61
N ASP A 98 21.45 15.95 31.88
CA ASP A 98 21.64 17.08 32.81
C ASP A 98 23.06 17.23 33.34
N GLU A 99 23.94 16.28 33.07
CA GLU A 99 25.35 16.33 33.45
C GLU A 99 26.10 17.44 32.71
N ASP A 100 27.15 17.98 33.33
CA ASP A 100 28.10 18.95 32.75
C ASP A 100 27.49 20.29 32.25
N GLY A 101 26.34 20.72 32.76
CA GLY A 101 25.83 22.09 32.54
C GLY A 101 24.85 22.23 31.38
N GLY A 102 24.22 21.15 30.92
CA GLY A 102 23.20 21.17 29.90
C GLY A 102 23.72 21.25 28.44
N PHE A 103 22.82 21.11 27.49
CA PHE A 103 23.12 20.98 26.05
C PHE A 103 24.02 22.10 25.50
N ILE A 104 23.65 23.35 25.73
CA ILE A 104 24.38 24.55 25.20
C ILE A 104 25.83 24.62 25.70
N ALA A 105 26.04 24.34 27.00
CA ALA A 105 27.37 24.40 27.59
C ALA A 105 28.28 23.30 27.04
N LYS A 106 27.75 22.10 26.89
CA LYS A 106 28.46 20.94 26.30
C LYS A 106 28.79 21.19 24.83
N PHE A 107 27.79 21.61 24.03
CA PHE A 107 27.97 21.90 22.61
C PHE A 107 29.03 22.99 22.40
N LYS A 108 28.99 24.07 23.20
CA LYS A 108 30.00 25.14 23.17
C LYS A 108 31.41 24.61 23.42
N LYS A 109 31.60 23.76 24.45
CA LYS A 109 32.89 23.17 24.76
C LYS A 109 33.38 22.23 23.65
N ILE A 110 32.50 21.43 23.06
CA ILE A 110 32.86 20.60 21.89
C ILE A 110 33.37 21.47 20.75
N ILE A 111 32.67 22.55 20.42
CA ILE A 111 33.09 23.49 19.36
C ILE A 111 34.43 24.17 19.71
N GLU A 112 34.63 24.57 20.97
CA GLU A 112 35.91 25.15 21.42
C GLU A 112 37.07 24.12 21.28
N GLU A 113 36.86 22.87 21.61
CA GLU A 113 37.86 21.80 21.43
C GLU A 113 38.10 21.49 19.94
N MET A 114 37.06 21.54 19.09
CA MET A 114 37.21 21.40 17.64
C MET A 114 38.09 22.53 17.07
N VAL A 115 37.86 23.78 17.49
CA VAL A 115 38.67 24.93 17.09
C VAL A 115 40.13 24.77 17.56
N ALA A 116 40.34 24.34 18.81
CA ALA A 116 41.68 24.09 19.36
C ALA A 116 42.45 22.98 18.65
N THR A 117 41.73 22.04 18.03
CA THR A 117 42.29 20.92 17.27
C THR A 117 42.08 21.03 15.77
N ARG A 118 42.00 22.25 15.26
CA ARG A 118 41.81 22.55 13.84
C ARG A 118 42.75 21.74 12.96
N GLY A 119 42.19 21.12 11.89
CA GLY A 119 42.94 20.28 10.93
C GLY A 119 43.27 18.87 11.44
N LYS A 120 42.74 18.45 12.61
CA LYS A 120 42.88 17.09 13.11
C LYS A 120 41.56 16.33 13.19
N ASN A 121 40.47 17.05 13.40
CA ASN A 121 39.15 16.47 13.55
C ASN A 121 38.19 17.03 12.49
N LEU A 122 37.32 16.14 11.96
CA LEU A 122 36.22 16.43 11.07
C LEU A 122 34.93 16.00 11.79
N LEU A 123 34.00 16.93 12.02
CA LEU A 123 32.77 16.66 12.75
C LEU A 123 31.66 16.25 11.79
N PHE A 124 31.01 15.14 12.04
CA PHE A 124 29.78 14.74 11.38
C PHE A 124 28.59 14.95 12.31
N ILE A 125 27.55 15.57 11.80
CA ILE A 125 26.32 15.85 12.54
C ILE A 125 25.15 15.35 11.69
N ASP A 126 24.54 14.26 12.14
CA ASP A 126 23.28 13.80 11.57
C ASP A 126 22.12 14.69 12.05
N GLU A 127 21.05 14.77 11.27
CA GLU A 127 19.93 15.66 11.52
C GLU A 127 20.37 17.10 11.83
N PHE A 128 21.27 17.65 11.01
CA PHE A 128 21.88 18.97 11.20
C PHE A 128 20.87 20.09 11.40
N HIS A 129 19.66 19.98 10.83
CA HIS A 129 18.57 20.94 11.00
C HIS A 129 18.17 21.15 12.47
N THR A 130 18.33 20.14 13.33
CA THR A 130 17.97 20.22 14.75
C THR A 130 18.85 21.21 15.52
N ILE A 131 20.11 21.40 15.09
CA ILE A 131 21.03 22.40 15.67
C ILE A 131 20.66 23.81 15.20
N VAL A 132 20.22 23.97 13.95
CA VAL A 132 19.94 25.25 13.33
C VAL A 132 18.52 25.74 13.63
N GLY A 133 17.55 24.81 13.65
CA GLY A 133 16.12 25.11 13.80
C GLY A 133 15.62 25.24 15.24
N ALA A 134 16.43 24.98 16.23
CA ALA A 134 16.04 24.98 17.65
C ALA A 134 15.62 26.35 18.22
N GLY A 135 15.40 27.39 17.38
CA GLY A 135 15.07 28.76 17.76
C GLY A 135 13.58 29.11 17.92
N GLY A 136 12.63 28.20 17.73
CA GLY A 136 11.30 28.72 17.47
C GLY A 136 10.05 28.06 18.02
N GLN A 137 9.90 27.53 19.24
CA GLN A 137 8.54 27.38 19.82
C GLN A 137 8.41 27.04 21.32
N HIS A 138 9.47 26.70 22.04
CA HIS A 138 9.34 26.50 23.50
C HIS A 138 10.48 27.19 24.24
N GLY A 139 10.20 28.16 25.07
CA GLY A 139 11.01 29.11 25.86
C GLY A 139 12.33 28.66 26.52
N GLN A 140 12.97 27.63 26.04
CA GLN A 140 14.35 27.20 26.28
C GLN A 140 14.95 26.77 24.94
N ALA A 141 14.91 27.61 23.93
CA ALA A 141 15.47 27.34 22.63
C ALA A 141 16.98 27.12 22.74
N LEU A 142 17.39 25.95 22.33
CA LEU A 142 18.76 25.53 22.14
C LEU A 142 19.39 26.41 21.08
N ASP A 143 20.10 27.47 21.50
CA ASP A 143 20.70 28.46 20.61
C ASP A 143 22.06 27.98 20.06
N ALA A 144 22.12 26.67 19.74
CA ALA A 144 23.30 26.03 19.18
C ALA A 144 23.68 26.61 17.82
N GLY A 145 22.68 27.05 17.06
CA GLY A 145 22.90 27.79 15.81
C GLY A 145 23.75 29.03 16.01
N ASN A 146 23.52 29.80 17.08
CA ASN A 146 24.31 31.01 17.38
C ASN A 146 25.75 30.70 17.83
N ILE A 147 26.03 29.52 18.29
CA ILE A 147 27.39 29.08 18.62
C ILE A 147 28.15 28.65 17.36
N ILE A 148 27.50 27.86 16.49
CA ILE A 148 28.18 27.27 15.34
C ILE A 148 28.34 28.25 14.16
N LYS A 149 27.35 29.12 13.92
CA LYS A 149 27.36 30.10 12.81
C LYS A 149 28.62 30.99 12.76
N PRO A 150 29.06 31.61 13.86
CA PRO A 150 30.27 32.42 13.83
C PRO A 150 31.54 31.61 13.55
N VAL A 151 31.62 30.39 14.03
CA VAL A 151 32.79 29.50 13.88
C VAL A 151 32.87 29.03 12.43
N LEU A 152 31.74 28.63 11.82
CA LEU A 152 31.67 28.30 10.39
C LEU A 152 31.97 29.51 9.50
N ALA A 153 31.49 30.70 9.89
CA ALA A 153 31.74 31.94 9.15
C ALA A 153 33.23 32.31 9.09
N ARG A 154 34.00 32.02 10.13
CA ARG A 154 35.46 32.23 10.17
C ARG A 154 36.24 31.07 9.49
N GLY A 155 35.60 29.91 9.29
CA GLY A 155 36.28 28.72 8.78
C GLY A 155 37.23 28.08 9.80
N ASP A 156 36.89 28.19 11.09
CA ASP A 156 37.71 27.67 12.19
C ASP A 156 37.55 26.14 12.35
N ILE A 157 36.43 25.58 11.89
CA ILE A 157 36.15 24.12 11.86
C ILE A 157 35.63 23.70 10.50
N GLN A 158 35.74 22.40 10.24
CA GLN A 158 35.08 21.73 9.12
C GLN A 158 34.08 20.72 9.67
N LEU A 159 32.91 20.69 9.05
CA LEU A 159 31.87 19.74 9.40
C LEU A 159 31.19 19.16 8.16
N ILE A 160 30.57 17.99 8.34
CA ILE A 160 29.64 17.38 7.42
C ILE A 160 28.30 17.34 8.12
N GLY A 161 27.26 17.90 7.50
CA GLY A 161 25.88 17.77 7.96
C GLY A 161 25.13 16.72 7.15
N ALA A 162 24.08 16.13 7.72
CA ALA A 162 23.09 15.35 6.99
C ALA A 162 21.68 15.82 7.38
N THR A 163 20.76 15.90 6.40
CA THR A 163 19.37 16.33 6.62
C THR A 163 18.49 15.93 5.42
N THR A 164 17.19 16.12 5.50
CA THR A 164 16.28 15.97 4.36
C THR A 164 16.26 17.25 3.49
N LEU A 165 15.61 17.17 2.31
CA LEU A 165 15.51 18.30 1.40
C LEU A 165 14.67 19.45 2.00
N ASP A 166 13.52 19.10 2.55
CA ASP A 166 12.61 20.08 3.16
C ASP A 166 13.27 20.80 4.34
N GLU A 167 13.93 20.03 5.21
CA GLU A 167 14.64 20.59 6.37
C GLU A 167 15.84 21.44 5.95
N PHE A 168 16.57 21.07 4.88
CA PHE A 168 17.63 21.88 4.34
C PHE A 168 17.10 23.23 3.84
N HIS A 169 16.00 23.21 3.11
CA HIS A 169 15.35 24.41 2.62
C HIS A 169 14.86 25.31 3.77
N ASP A 170 14.16 24.74 4.74
CA ASP A 170 13.54 25.48 5.82
C ASP A 170 14.56 26.10 6.80
N TYR A 171 15.65 25.40 7.09
CA TYR A 171 16.55 25.78 8.18
C TYR A 171 17.94 26.25 7.72
N VAL A 172 18.44 25.78 6.57
CA VAL A 172 19.80 26.11 6.11
C VAL A 172 19.78 27.17 5.01
N GLU A 173 18.94 26.98 4.00
CA GLU A 173 18.85 27.89 2.85
C GLU A 173 18.25 29.25 3.22
N THR A 174 17.32 29.28 4.16
CA THR A 174 16.73 30.52 4.67
C THR A 174 17.73 31.35 5.50
N ASP A 175 18.78 30.73 6.03
CA ASP A 175 19.84 31.42 6.80
C ASP A 175 21.02 31.80 5.91
N ARG A 176 21.12 33.08 5.54
CA ARG A 176 22.16 33.62 4.68
C ARG A 176 23.60 33.36 5.16
N ALA A 177 23.82 33.21 6.47
CA ALA A 177 25.14 32.94 7.01
C ALA A 177 25.58 31.51 6.78
N LEU A 178 24.66 30.57 6.90
CA LEU A 178 24.87 29.14 6.63
C LEU A 178 24.92 28.86 5.12
N GLU A 179 23.99 29.41 4.35
CA GLU A 179 23.91 29.21 2.88
C GLU A 179 25.26 29.51 2.18
N ARG A 180 25.98 30.55 2.66
CA ARG A 180 27.29 30.92 2.11
C ARG A 180 28.43 29.98 2.51
N ARG A 181 28.23 29.08 3.47
CA ARG A 181 29.28 28.23 4.04
C ARG A 181 29.00 26.72 3.86
N MET A 182 27.74 26.39 3.66
CA MET A 182 27.29 25.03 3.46
C MET A 182 27.22 24.72 1.95
N GLN A 183 27.59 23.51 1.56
CA GLN A 183 27.49 23.00 0.20
C GLN A 183 26.55 21.81 0.19
N PRO A 184 25.31 21.95 -0.34
CA PRO A 184 24.44 20.79 -0.49
C PRO A 184 25.03 19.78 -1.48
N ILE A 185 24.96 18.52 -1.11
CA ILE A 185 25.28 17.35 -1.93
C ILE A 185 24.03 16.47 -1.92
N MET A 186 23.34 16.41 -3.05
CA MET A 186 22.13 15.61 -3.18
C MET A 186 22.45 14.13 -3.12
N VAL A 187 21.69 13.38 -2.32
CA VAL A 187 21.79 11.94 -2.15
C VAL A 187 20.45 11.33 -2.54
N ASP A 188 20.35 10.98 -3.81
CA ASP A 188 19.13 10.42 -4.38
C ASP A 188 18.93 8.95 -3.99
N GLU A 189 17.66 8.49 -4.01
CA GLU A 189 17.34 7.07 -3.90
C GLU A 189 18.02 6.30 -5.04
N PRO A 190 18.76 5.21 -4.76
CA PRO A 190 19.39 4.43 -5.82
C PRO A 190 18.32 3.72 -6.66
N SER A 191 18.58 3.60 -7.97
CA SER A 191 17.76 2.77 -8.84
C SER A 191 17.77 1.30 -8.39
N GLN A 192 16.72 0.53 -8.72
CA GLN A 192 16.66 -0.90 -8.34
C GLN A 192 17.92 -1.69 -8.72
N PRO A 193 18.49 -1.57 -9.96
CA PRO A 193 19.74 -2.25 -10.30
C PRO A 193 20.94 -1.80 -9.46
N GLN A 194 20.98 -0.54 -9.03
CA GLN A 194 22.04 -0.04 -8.13
C GLN A 194 21.85 -0.61 -6.73
N ALA A 195 20.63 -0.58 -6.19
CA ALA A 195 20.32 -1.13 -4.86
C ALA A 195 20.61 -2.62 -4.78
N ILE A 196 20.28 -3.42 -5.82
CA ILE A 196 20.62 -4.84 -5.87
C ILE A 196 22.13 -5.04 -5.75
N ARG A 197 22.94 -4.27 -6.49
CA ARG A 197 24.42 -4.36 -6.40
C ARG A 197 24.94 -3.95 -5.03
N MET A 198 24.39 -2.86 -4.46
CA MET A 198 24.78 -2.40 -3.12
C MET A 198 24.52 -3.47 -2.06
N ILE A 199 23.33 -4.05 -2.09
CA ILE A 199 22.92 -5.08 -1.13
C ILE A 199 23.66 -6.39 -1.33
N ASP A 200 23.84 -6.83 -2.58
CA ASP A 200 24.59 -8.07 -2.86
C ASP A 200 26.05 -8.00 -2.38
N GLN A 201 26.65 -6.83 -2.42
CA GLN A 201 27.99 -6.58 -1.91
C GLN A 201 28.03 -6.48 -0.37
N ALA A 202 26.98 -5.91 0.25
CA ALA A 202 26.90 -5.72 1.70
C ALA A 202 26.30 -6.92 2.46
N LYS A 203 25.65 -7.87 1.77
CA LYS A 203 24.91 -8.98 2.40
C LYS A 203 25.73 -9.84 3.36
N ARG A 204 27.06 -9.92 3.16
CA ARG A 204 27.94 -10.71 4.02
C ARG A 204 27.86 -10.30 5.49
N ILE A 205 27.63 -9.02 5.77
CA ILE A 205 27.46 -8.50 7.13
C ILE A 205 26.28 -9.19 7.81
N TYR A 206 25.19 -9.36 7.08
CA TYR A 206 23.96 -10.02 7.55
C TYR A 206 24.13 -11.54 7.59
N GLU A 207 24.80 -12.14 6.59
CA GLU A 207 25.13 -13.58 6.56
C GLU A 207 25.97 -14.00 7.76
N ASP A 208 27.00 -13.20 8.08
CA ASP A 208 27.89 -13.45 9.23
C ASP A 208 27.17 -13.25 10.57
N TYR A 209 26.29 -12.25 10.68
CA TYR A 209 25.53 -11.96 11.90
C TYR A 209 24.48 -13.03 12.20
N HIS A 210 23.70 -13.44 11.21
CA HIS A 210 22.63 -14.43 11.38
C HIS A 210 23.07 -15.87 11.18
N HIS A 211 24.32 -16.10 10.76
CA HIS A 211 24.88 -17.40 10.41
C HIS A 211 24.07 -18.16 9.35
N ILE A 212 23.61 -17.45 8.33
CA ILE A 212 22.75 -17.97 7.27
C ILE A 212 23.13 -17.34 5.92
N ALA A 213 23.12 -18.13 4.85
CA ALA A 213 23.39 -17.60 3.50
C ALA A 213 22.17 -16.84 2.94
N ILE A 214 22.41 -15.83 2.09
CA ILE A 214 21.36 -15.06 1.41
C ILE A 214 21.50 -15.27 -0.10
N SER A 215 20.46 -15.85 -0.73
CA SER A 215 20.49 -16.12 -2.18
C SER A 215 20.44 -14.81 -3.00
N PRO A 216 21.06 -14.79 -4.21
CA PRO A 216 20.96 -13.65 -5.11
C PRO A 216 19.51 -13.33 -5.50
N GLU A 217 18.64 -14.35 -5.56
CA GLU A 217 17.21 -14.22 -5.83
C GLU A 217 16.50 -13.51 -4.69
N ALA A 218 16.85 -13.83 -3.42
CA ALA A 218 16.32 -13.12 -2.26
C ALA A 218 16.67 -11.62 -2.28
N VAL A 219 17.92 -11.27 -2.67
CA VAL A 219 18.34 -9.86 -2.82
C VAL A 219 17.51 -9.14 -3.88
N LYS A 220 17.34 -9.75 -5.06
CA LYS A 220 16.51 -9.17 -6.14
C LYS A 220 15.07 -8.98 -5.69
N GLN A 221 14.51 -9.99 -5.04
CA GLN A 221 13.14 -9.93 -4.53
C GLN A 221 12.99 -8.91 -3.40
N ALA A 222 13.93 -8.81 -2.47
CA ALA A 222 13.89 -7.80 -1.42
C ALA A 222 13.83 -6.37 -2.00
N VAL A 223 14.62 -6.08 -3.03
CA VAL A 223 14.58 -4.77 -3.71
C VAL A 223 13.26 -4.59 -4.46
N SER A 224 12.90 -5.52 -5.34
CA SER A 224 11.70 -5.41 -6.17
C SER A 224 10.42 -5.29 -5.32
N LEU A 225 10.30 -6.16 -4.32
CA LEU A 225 9.13 -6.20 -3.44
C LEU A 225 9.09 -5.01 -2.48
N SER A 226 10.25 -4.53 -1.99
CA SER A 226 10.27 -3.31 -1.16
C SER A 226 9.84 -2.07 -1.94
N VAL A 227 10.24 -1.93 -3.20
CA VAL A 227 9.77 -0.83 -4.06
C VAL A 227 8.27 -0.91 -4.29
N ARG A 228 7.76 -2.11 -4.55
CA ARG A 228 6.35 -2.34 -4.82
C ARG A 228 5.47 -2.19 -3.59
N TYR A 229 5.93 -2.68 -2.41
CA TYR A 229 5.08 -2.86 -1.23
C TYR A 229 5.41 -1.94 -0.06
N ILE A 230 6.57 -1.25 -0.04
CA ILE A 230 6.97 -0.32 1.01
C ILE A 230 7.17 1.07 0.39
N THR A 231 6.14 1.90 0.47
CA THR A 231 6.09 3.22 -0.20
C THR A 231 6.47 4.39 0.70
N ASP A 232 6.55 4.17 2.01
CA ASP A 232 6.87 5.17 3.03
C ASP A 232 8.36 5.22 3.40
N ARG A 233 9.19 4.41 2.74
CA ARG A 233 10.64 4.33 2.95
C ARG A 233 11.39 4.24 1.62
N PHE A 234 12.69 4.49 1.67
CA PHE A 234 13.54 4.58 0.48
C PHE A 234 14.59 3.45 0.42
N LEU A 235 15.02 3.13 -0.80
CA LEU A 235 16.15 2.24 -1.02
C LEU A 235 17.47 2.92 -0.60
N PRO A 236 18.46 2.14 -0.14
CA PRO A 236 18.46 0.69 0.01
C PRO A 236 17.91 0.19 1.35
N ASP A 237 17.63 1.07 2.31
CA ASP A 237 17.28 0.76 3.69
C ASP A 237 16.08 -0.19 3.79
N LYS A 238 14.96 0.13 3.09
CA LYS A 238 13.77 -0.71 3.09
C LYS A 238 14.00 -2.15 2.61
N ALA A 239 14.98 -2.37 1.74
CA ALA A 239 15.31 -3.71 1.26
C ALA A 239 16.28 -4.43 2.21
N PHE A 240 17.19 -3.71 2.87
CA PHE A 240 17.99 -4.25 3.96
C PHE A 240 17.12 -4.72 5.13
N ASP A 241 16.13 -3.93 5.53
CA ASP A 241 15.16 -4.29 6.56
C ASP A 241 14.44 -5.60 6.26
N LEU A 242 14.04 -5.82 4.99
CA LEU A 242 13.41 -7.08 4.59
C LEU A 242 14.35 -8.27 4.69
N ILE A 243 15.60 -8.08 4.30
CA ILE A 243 16.63 -9.12 4.35
C ILE A 243 16.96 -9.48 5.80
N ASP A 244 17.14 -8.50 6.66
CA ASP A 244 17.47 -8.68 8.07
C ASP A 244 16.35 -9.45 8.82
N GLU A 245 15.10 -9.04 8.61
CA GLU A 245 13.94 -9.72 9.19
C GLU A 245 13.77 -11.15 8.62
N ALA A 246 13.98 -11.33 7.31
CA ALA A 246 13.90 -12.65 6.68
C ALA A 246 15.01 -13.58 7.17
N ALA A 247 16.23 -13.07 7.36
CA ALA A 247 17.34 -13.82 7.93
C ALA A 247 17.07 -14.21 9.38
N THR A 248 16.47 -13.31 10.16
CA THR A 248 16.05 -13.58 11.56
C THR A 248 15.04 -14.72 11.61
N ILE A 249 13.98 -14.68 10.77
CA ILE A 249 12.95 -15.73 10.72
C ILE A 249 13.57 -17.06 10.28
N ALA A 250 14.34 -17.05 9.20
CA ALA A 250 14.96 -18.25 8.64
C ALA A 250 15.95 -18.91 9.62
N SER A 251 16.75 -18.10 10.34
CA SER A 251 17.66 -18.59 11.38
C SER A 251 16.90 -19.23 12.54
N ALA A 252 15.79 -18.62 13.00
CA ALA A 252 14.93 -19.19 14.03
C ALA A 252 14.30 -20.54 13.60
N GLU A 253 13.97 -20.69 12.32
CA GLU A 253 13.47 -21.93 11.71
C GLU A 253 14.60 -22.93 11.37
N LYS A 254 15.85 -22.62 11.70
CA LYS A 254 17.05 -23.45 11.43
C LYS A 254 17.26 -23.73 9.94
N LYS A 255 16.87 -22.81 9.07
CA LYS A 255 17.18 -22.84 7.65
C LYS A 255 18.66 -22.48 7.43
N VAL A 256 19.20 -22.91 6.29
CA VAL A 256 20.61 -22.64 5.93
C VAL A 256 20.76 -21.51 4.92
N ILE A 257 19.65 -21.10 4.28
CA ILE A 257 19.63 -20.07 3.26
C ILE A 257 18.31 -19.30 3.27
N VAL A 258 18.40 -17.99 3.09
CA VAL A 258 17.26 -17.10 2.83
C VAL A 258 16.98 -17.12 1.34
N THR A 259 15.74 -17.42 0.97
CA THR A 259 15.24 -17.42 -0.41
C THR A 259 14.18 -16.32 -0.60
N GLU A 260 13.65 -16.22 -1.80
CA GLU A 260 12.51 -15.34 -2.09
C GLU A 260 11.26 -15.62 -1.23
N TYR A 261 11.13 -16.87 -0.75
CA TYR A 261 10.01 -17.27 0.09
C TYR A 261 10.04 -16.58 1.46
N GLU A 262 11.20 -16.51 2.11
CA GLU A 262 11.36 -15.83 3.41
C GLU A 262 11.13 -14.32 3.27
N ILE A 263 11.58 -13.70 2.17
CA ILE A 263 11.28 -12.29 1.88
C ILE A 263 9.77 -12.07 1.73
N ALA A 264 9.09 -12.95 0.99
CA ALA A 264 7.64 -12.87 0.83
C ALA A 264 6.88 -13.13 2.14
N GLN A 265 7.41 -13.99 3.02
CA GLN A 265 6.84 -14.24 4.35
C GLN A 265 6.89 -13.00 5.25
N VAL A 266 8.00 -12.25 5.24
CA VAL A 266 8.11 -10.97 5.94
C VAL A 266 7.07 -9.98 5.43
N LEU A 267 6.93 -9.85 4.12
CA LEU A 267 5.94 -8.94 3.53
C LEU A 267 4.52 -9.35 3.86
N LYS A 268 4.20 -10.65 3.82
CA LYS A 268 2.89 -11.14 4.28
C LYS A 268 2.59 -10.70 5.71
N ASN A 269 3.57 -10.83 6.61
CA ASN A 269 3.40 -10.45 8.01
C ASN A 269 3.16 -8.93 8.17
N ARG A 270 3.81 -8.11 7.34
CA ARG A 270 3.69 -6.64 7.38
C ARG A 270 2.44 -6.10 6.67
N THR A 271 2.07 -6.71 5.54
CA THR A 271 1.02 -6.18 4.64
C THR A 271 -0.28 -6.98 4.65
N GLY A 272 -0.25 -8.21 5.16
CA GLY A 272 -1.37 -9.16 5.07
C GLY A 272 -1.52 -9.87 3.71
N ILE A 273 -0.71 -9.50 2.70
CA ILE A 273 -0.81 -10.07 1.34
C ILE A 273 -0.27 -11.51 1.34
N PRO A 274 -1.00 -12.50 0.84
CA PRO A 274 -0.55 -13.88 0.83
C PRO A 274 0.74 -14.10 0.02
N ILE A 275 1.57 -15.04 0.48
CA ILE A 275 2.84 -15.39 -0.18
C ILE A 275 2.61 -15.84 -1.63
N THR A 276 1.54 -16.61 -1.86
CA THR A 276 1.15 -17.06 -3.19
C THR A 276 0.91 -15.91 -4.17
N THR A 277 0.35 -14.81 -3.67
CA THR A 277 0.12 -13.58 -4.44
C THR A 277 1.41 -12.83 -4.69
N ILE A 278 2.33 -12.79 -3.72
CA ILE A 278 3.61 -12.10 -3.84
C ILE A 278 4.55 -12.82 -4.83
N LEU A 279 4.59 -14.15 -4.81
CA LEU A 279 5.55 -14.97 -5.57
C LEU A 279 5.04 -15.48 -6.93
N LYS A 280 3.72 -15.44 -7.21
CA LYS A 280 3.18 -15.85 -8.52
C LYS A 280 3.71 -14.96 -9.63
N ALA A 281 4.20 -15.60 -10.69
CA ALA A 281 4.54 -14.90 -11.93
C ALA A 281 3.30 -14.18 -12.49
N ASP A 282 3.45 -12.93 -12.90
CA ASP A 282 2.35 -12.05 -13.31
C ASP A 282 1.45 -12.67 -14.41
N LYS A 283 2.01 -13.47 -15.31
CA LYS A 283 1.24 -14.10 -16.41
C LYS A 283 0.19 -15.11 -15.91
N ASN A 284 0.56 -16.03 -15.05
CA ASN A 284 -0.37 -17.04 -14.49
C ASN A 284 -1.44 -16.39 -13.60
N ARG A 285 -1.10 -15.27 -12.99
CA ARG A 285 -1.98 -14.50 -12.12
C ARG A 285 -3.11 -13.81 -12.89
N LEU A 286 -2.85 -13.34 -14.10
CA LEU A 286 -3.84 -12.65 -14.94
C LEU A 286 -4.85 -13.60 -15.58
N GLU A 287 -4.40 -14.80 -16.01
CA GLU A 287 -5.30 -15.86 -16.49
C GLU A 287 -6.22 -16.33 -15.35
N ASP A 288 -5.68 -16.59 -14.18
CA ASP A 288 -6.45 -16.92 -12.96
C ASP A 288 -7.45 -15.80 -12.58
N LEU A 289 -7.09 -14.52 -12.79
CA LEU A 289 -7.94 -13.37 -12.46
C LEU A 289 -9.23 -13.37 -13.27
N MET A 290 -9.13 -13.53 -14.59
CA MET A 290 -10.29 -13.58 -15.47
C MET A 290 -11.28 -14.69 -15.05
N GLU A 291 -10.75 -15.90 -14.81
CA GLU A 291 -11.57 -17.05 -14.41
C GLU A 291 -12.23 -16.85 -13.04
N LYS A 292 -11.47 -16.36 -12.05
CA LYS A 292 -12.00 -16.06 -10.72
C LYS A 292 -13.13 -15.03 -10.76
N LEU A 293 -12.96 -13.95 -11.53
CA LEU A 293 -13.98 -12.93 -11.67
C LEU A 293 -15.25 -13.46 -12.36
N LYS A 294 -15.11 -14.24 -13.46
CA LYS A 294 -16.24 -14.83 -14.18
C LYS A 294 -16.98 -15.90 -13.36
N ARG A 295 -16.26 -16.65 -12.54
CA ARG A 295 -16.87 -17.62 -11.61
C ARG A 295 -17.76 -16.91 -10.59
N ARG A 296 -17.29 -15.77 -10.05
CA ARG A 296 -17.98 -15.06 -8.99
C ARG A 296 -19.08 -14.12 -9.50
N VAL A 297 -18.86 -13.43 -10.62
CA VAL A 297 -19.80 -12.45 -11.17
C VAL A 297 -20.28 -12.91 -12.54
N LYS A 298 -21.58 -13.13 -12.67
CA LYS A 298 -22.23 -13.63 -13.87
C LYS A 298 -22.80 -12.49 -14.73
N GLY A 299 -22.77 -12.65 -16.06
CA GLY A 299 -23.40 -11.75 -17.00
C GLY A 299 -22.70 -10.42 -17.25
N GLN A 300 -21.46 -10.23 -16.74
CA GLN A 300 -20.69 -8.98 -16.86
C GLN A 300 -19.34 -9.16 -17.56
N ASP A 301 -19.27 -10.05 -18.56
CA ASP A 301 -18.01 -10.44 -19.21
C ASP A 301 -17.22 -9.27 -19.79
N GLU A 302 -17.90 -8.27 -20.36
CA GLU A 302 -17.25 -7.10 -20.94
C GLU A 302 -16.61 -6.20 -19.86
N ALA A 303 -17.32 -5.97 -18.78
CA ALA A 303 -16.78 -5.22 -17.64
C ALA A 303 -15.59 -5.96 -17.01
N ILE A 304 -15.69 -7.29 -16.88
CA ILE A 304 -14.60 -8.13 -16.38
C ILE A 304 -13.38 -8.06 -17.32
N SER A 305 -13.57 -8.17 -18.63
CA SER A 305 -12.47 -8.07 -19.59
C SER A 305 -11.75 -6.72 -19.49
N ALA A 306 -12.49 -5.62 -19.49
CA ALA A 306 -11.93 -4.28 -19.39
C ALA A 306 -11.15 -4.07 -18.07
N ILE A 307 -11.60 -4.67 -16.96
CA ILE A 307 -10.91 -4.62 -15.68
C ILE A 307 -9.60 -5.41 -15.75
N VAL A 308 -9.62 -6.63 -16.30
CA VAL A 308 -8.42 -7.45 -16.44
C VAL A 308 -7.39 -6.78 -17.34
N ASP A 309 -7.84 -6.16 -18.46
CA ASP A 309 -6.96 -5.42 -19.36
C ASP A 309 -6.28 -4.23 -18.65
N ALA A 310 -7.05 -3.42 -17.90
CA ALA A 310 -6.52 -2.29 -17.15
C ALA A 310 -5.51 -2.72 -16.07
N ILE A 311 -5.82 -3.79 -15.34
CA ILE A 311 -4.92 -4.36 -14.33
C ILE A 311 -3.65 -4.92 -14.99
N THR A 312 -3.77 -5.52 -16.17
CA THR A 312 -2.63 -6.04 -16.95
C THR A 312 -1.68 -4.91 -17.34
N ILE A 313 -2.20 -3.79 -17.83
CA ILE A 313 -1.40 -2.61 -18.20
C ILE A 313 -0.65 -2.07 -16.98
N ALA A 314 -1.34 -1.95 -15.84
CA ALA A 314 -0.73 -1.48 -14.60
C ALA A 314 0.37 -2.42 -14.09
N GLN A 315 0.14 -3.74 -14.12
CA GLN A 315 1.13 -4.74 -13.68
C GLN A 315 2.35 -4.82 -14.62
N ALA A 316 2.17 -4.53 -15.90
CA ALA A 316 3.25 -4.44 -16.86
C ALA A 316 4.14 -3.18 -16.68
N GLY A 317 3.78 -2.30 -15.74
CA GLY A 317 4.52 -1.04 -15.51
C GLY A 317 4.39 -0.04 -16.65
N LEU A 318 3.34 -0.15 -17.45
CA LEU A 318 3.08 0.73 -18.59
C LEU A 318 2.17 1.91 -18.24
N GLN A 319 1.71 1.97 -16.98
CA GLN A 319 0.89 3.04 -16.45
C GLN A 319 1.76 4.12 -15.77
N ASP A 320 1.19 5.31 -15.58
CA ASP A 320 1.83 6.39 -14.80
C ASP A 320 2.01 5.95 -13.34
N GLU A 321 3.28 5.89 -12.90
CA GLU A 321 3.66 5.46 -11.55
C GLU A 321 3.10 6.37 -10.43
N ASN A 322 2.58 7.54 -10.79
CA ASN A 322 2.01 8.49 -9.83
C ASN A 322 0.50 8.33 -9.62
N LYS A 323 -0.17 7.45 -10.34
CA LYS A 323 -1.62 7.23 -10.24
C LYS A 323 -1.97 5.96 -9.45
N PRO A 324 -3.23 5.80 -9.00
CA PRO A 324 -3.76 4.51 -8.55
C PRO A 324 -3.57 3.41 -9.60
N ILE A 325 -3.58 2.13 -9.20
CA ILE A 325 -3.47 0.98 -10.14
C ILE A 325 -4.47 1.10 -11.29
N SER A 326 -5.69 1.49 -11.02
CA SER A 326 -6.69 1.92 -12.02
C SER A 326 -7.87 2.57 -11.33
N SER A 327 -8.67 3.31 -12.12
CA SER A 327 -9.91 3.92 -11.67
C SER A 327 -11.07 3.52 -12.56
N PHE A 328 -12.19 3.12 -11.94
CA PHE A 328 -13.39 2.64 -12.63
C PHE A 328 -14.63 3.38 -12.15
N LEU A 329 -15.52 3.73 -13.08
CA LEU A 329 -16.89 4.14 -12.81
C LEU A 329 -17.85 3.07 -13.30
N PHE A 330 -18.56 2.41 -12.39
CA PHE A 330 -19.53 1.38 -12.68
C PHE A 330 -20.93 1.98 -12.82
N LEU A 331 -21.49 1.93 -14.02
CA LEU A 331 -22.80 2.47 -14.36
C LEU A 331 -23.84 1.36 -14.49
N GLY A 332 -24.98 1.52 -13.87
CA GLY A 332 -26.08 0.56 -14.01
C GLY A 332 -27.07 0.59 -12.88
N PRO A 333 -28.22 -0.06 -13.02
CA PRO A 333 -29.23 -0.15 -11.97
C PRO A 333 -28.72 -0.91 -10.74
N THR A 334 -29.51 -0.90 -9.68
CA THR A 334 -29.17 -1.64 -8.46
C THR A 334 -29.28 -3.15 -8.67
N GLY A 335 -28.44 -3.94 -8.01
CA GLY A 335 -28.53 -5.41 -8.03
C GLY A 335 -27.95 -6.11 -9.28
N VAL A 336 -27.26 -5.41 -10.19
CA VAL A 336 -26.61 -6.00 -11.39
C VAL A 336 -25.22 -6.54 -11.12
N GLY A 337 -24.71 -6.45 -9.87
CA GLY A 337 -23.42 -7.04 -9.49
C GLY A 337 -22.26 -6.05 -9.33
N LYS A 338 -22.48 -4.72 -9.35
CA LYS A 338 -21.41 -3.70 -9.20
C LYS A 338 -20.56 -3.90 -7.94
N THR A 339 -21.19 -3.95 -6.78
CA THR A 339 -20.51 -4.16 -5.49
C THR A 339 -19.89 -5.55 -5.39
N GLU A 340 -20.55 -6.57 -5.96
CA GLU A 340 -20.02 -7.94 -5.97
C GLU A 340 -18.76 -8.07 -6.81
N LEU A 341 -18.69 -7.34 -7.94
CA LEU A 341 -17.49 -7.31 -8.78
C LEU A 341 -16.32 -6.60 -8.04
N ALA A 342 -16.59 -5.54 -7.28
CA ALA A 342 -15.56 -4.91 -6.46
C ALA A 342 -14.99 -5.85 -5.38
N LYS A 343 -15.84 -6.65 -4.73
CA LYS A 343 -15.43 -7.70 -3.80
C LYS A 343 -14.63 -8.80 -4.48
N ALA A 344 -15.09 -9.24 -5.65
CA ALA A 344 -14.41 -10.26 -6.44
C ALA A 344 -13.00 -9.82 -6.85
N ILE A 345 -12.82 -8.54 -7.21
CA ILE A 345 -11.51 -7.95 -7.52
C ILE A 345 -10.60 -7.96 -6.29
N ALA A 346 -11.12 -7.56 -5.12
CA ALA A 346 -10.35 -7.56 -3.87
C ALA A 346 -9.88 -8.98 -3.52
N GLU A 347 -10.78 -9.97 -3.56
CA GLU A 347 -10.44 -11.37 -3.30
C GLU A 347 -9.45 -11.93 -4.34
N ALA A 348 -9.66 -11.65 -5.62
CA ALA A 348 -8.83 -12.23 -6.68
C ALA A 348 -7.41 -11.64 -6.71
N LEU A 349 -7.24 -10.35 -6.35
CA LEU A 349 -5.94 -9.67 -6.39
C LEU A 349 -5.18 -9.75 -5.06
N PHE A 350 -5.90 -9.72 -3.95
CA PHE A 350 -5.30 -9.65 -2.61
C PHE A 350 -5.57 -10.92 -1.78
N ASP A 351 -6.24 -11.93 -2.35
CA ASP A 351 -6.69 -13.17 -1.69
C ASP A 351 -7.47 -12.93 -0.38
N ASP A 352 -8.08 -11.75 -0.25
CA ASP A 352 -8.87 -11.34 0.92
C ASP A 352 -10.01 -10.42 0.48
N GLU A 353 -11.24 -10.86 0.67
CA GLU A 353 -12.42 -10.03 0.42
C GLU A 353 -12.45 -8.77 1.31
N ASN A 354 -11.84 -8.85 2.50
CA ASN A 354 -11.71 -7.73 3.43
C ASN A 354 -10.65 -6.71 3.00
N ALA A 355 -9.86 -6.98 1.96
CA ALA A 355 -9.01 -5.97 1.32
C ALA A 355 -9.82 -4.90 0.55
N MET A 356 -11.16 -4.91 0.67
CA MET A 356 -12.02 -3.85 0.18
C MET A 356 -12.32 -2.83 1.29
N ILE A 357 -12.05 -1.56 0.99
CA ILE A 357 -12.45 -0.40 1.80
C ILE A 357 -13.71 0.17 1.13
N ARG A 358 -14.84 0.17 1.82
CA ARG A 358 -16.11 0.66 1.27
C ARG A 358 -16.58 1.90 1.99
N PHE A 359 -16.95 2.91 1.22
CA PHE A 359 -17.66 4.11 1.68
C PHE A 359 -18.98 4.25 0.94
N ASP A 360 -20.07 4.37 1.67
CA ASP A 360 -21.37 4.74 1.13
C ASP A 360 -21.44 6.27 1.04
N MET A 361 -21.44 6.80 -0.17
CA MET A 361 -21.41 8.25 -0.38
C MET A 361 -22.69 8.95 0.05
N SER A 362 -23.74 8.19 0.33
CA SER A 362 -24.97 8.75 0.91
C SER A 362 -24.77 9.26 2.35
N GLU A 363 -23.70 8.82 3.04
CA GLU A 363 -23.32 9.30 4.37
C GLU A 363 -22.51 10.61 4.34
N TYR A 364 -22.07 11.07 3.14
CA TYR A 364 -21.20 12.24 2.95
C TYR A 364 -21.86 13.30 2.08
N LYS A 365 -23.16 13.57 2.33
CA LYS A 365 -23.96 14.53 1.56
C LYS A 365 -23.76 15.97 2.00
N GLN A 366 -23.44 16.20 3.26
CA GLN A 366 -23.33 17.52 3.86
C GLN A 366 -21.85 17.93 3.97
N LYS A 367 -21.60 19.21 4.01
CA LYS A 367 -20.25 19.76 4.14
C LYS A 367 -19.56 19.30 5.44
N GLU A 368 -20.30 19.17 6.52
CA GLU A 368 -19.81 18.71 7.81
C GLU A 368 -19.33 17.25 7.77
N ASP A 369 -19.89 16.44 6.87
CA ASP A 369 -19.51 15.03 6.71
C ASP A 369 -18.17 14.90 5.96
N VAL A 370 -17.81 15.90 5.14
CA VAL A 370 -16.50 15.94 4.45
C VAL A 370 -15.36 15.94 5.47
N VAL A 371 -15.53 16.65 6.59
CA VAL A 371 -14.54 16.67 7.67
C VAL A 371 -14.32 15.27 8.27
N LYS A 372 -15.36 14.46 8.40
CA LYS A 372 -15.21 13.07 8.87
C LYS A 372 -14.44 12.23 7.86
N PHE A 373 -14.62 12.52 6.57
CA PHE A 373 -14.02 11.75 5.48
C PHE A 373 -12.52 11.99 5.36
N ILE A 374 -12.08 13.26 5.37
CA ILE A 374 -10.66 13.65 5.19
C ILE A 374 -9.93 14.08 6.47
N GLY A 375 -10.68 14.34 7.53
CA GLY A 375 -10.15 14.91 8.77
C GLY A 375 -10.11 16.44 8.76
N ASP A 376 -9.80 17.01 9.91
CA ASP A 376 -9.66 18.47 10.09
C ASP A 376 -8.40 18.80 10.89
N ARG A 377 -7.61 19.72 10.35
CA ARG A 377 -6.35 20.17 10.93
C ARG A 377 -6.57 20.96 12.22
N ALA A 378 -7.63 21.77 12.28
CA ALA A 378 -7.90 22.64 13.43
C ALA A 378 -8.30 21.83 14.67
N THR A 379 -9.16 20.79 14.47
CA THR A 379 -9.62 19.89 15.53
C THR A 379 -8.72 18.69 15.75
N ARG A 380 -7.69 18.49 14.90
CA ARG A 380 -6.84 17.29 14.84
C ARG A 380 -7.62 15.99 14.64
N THR A 381 -8.78 16.07 14.02
CA THR A 381 -9.61 14.90 13.71
C THR A 381 -9.03 14.17 12.52
N LYS A 382 -8.79 12.87 12.65
CA LYS A 382 -8.28 12.02 11.56
C LYS A 382 -9.38 11.70 10.57
N GLY A 383 -9.06 11.69 9.28
CA GLY A 383 -9.99 11.34 8.22
C GLY A 383 -10.17 9.83 8.07
N GLN A 384 -11.42 9.39 7.87
CA GLN A 384 -11.72 7.97 7.68
C GLN A 384 -11.08 7.41 6.42
N LEU A 385 -11.08 8.16 5.31
CA LEU A 385 -10.45 7.75 4.04
C LEU A 385 -8.95 7.54 4.23
N THR A 386 -8.25 8.55 4.74
CA THR A 386 -6.79 8.54 4.88
C THR A 386 -6.31 7.48 5.86
N GLU A 387 -7.00 7.31 7.01
CA GLU A 387 -6.64 6.27 7.98
C GLU A 387 -6.94 4.85 7.45
N SER A 388 -8.04 4.65 6.71
CA SER A 388 -8.37 3.35 6.13
C SER A 388 -7.36 2.91 5.07
N VAL A 389 -6.99 3.83 4.16
CA VAL A 389 -5.98 3.53 3.11
C VAL A 389 -4.59 3.35 3.72
N LYS A 390 -4.24 4.12 4.76
CA LYS A 390 -2.99 3.93 5.49
C LYS A 390 -2.89 2.54 6.14
N GLN A 391 -4.01 2.03 6.70
CA GLN A 391 -4.06 0.69 7.29
C GLN A 391 -4.05 -0.42 6.25
N LYS A 392 -4.65 -0.17 5.08
CA LYS A 392 -4.77 -1.13 3.98
C LYS A 392 -4.33 -0.46 2.66
N PRO A 393 -3.02 -0.23 2.47
CA PRO A 393 -2.51 0.45 1.27
C PRO A 393 -2.74 -0.36 -0.02
N TYR A 394 -2.88 -1.68 0.09
CA TYR A 394 -3.24 -2.60 -1.00
C TYR A 394 -4.70 -2.98 -0.85
N SER A 395 -5.58 -2.23 -1.50
CA SER A 395 -7.01 -2.42 -1.35
C SER A 395 -7.79 -1.98 -2.58
N VAL A 396 -9.01 -2.49 -2.67
CA VAL A 396 -10.04 -1.92 -3.54
C VAL A 396 -10.79 -0.87 -2.75
N LEU A 397 -10.68 0.38 -3.16
CA LEU A 397 -11.46 1.49 -2.59
C LEU A 397 -12.77 1.62 -3.36
N LEU A 398 -13.87 1.22 -2.72
CA LEU A 398 -15.20 1.31 -3.29
C LEU A 398 -15.95 2.53 -2.73
N LEU A 399 -16.31 3.44 -3.61
CA LEU A 399 -17.19 4.58 -3.35
C LEU A 399 -18.57 4.28 -3.94
N ASP A 400 -19.51 3.93 -3.08
CA ASP A 400 -20.83 3.49 -3.51
C ASP A 400 -21.78 4.68 -3.62
N GLU A 401 -22.54 4.78 -4.72
CA GLU A 401 -23.51 5.85 -5.01
C GLU A 401 -22.86 7.26 -5.02
N VAL A 402 -21.78 7.44 -5.81
CA VAL A 402 -20.97 8.68 -5.83
C VAL A 402 -21.77 9.95 -6.17
N GLU A 403 -22.89 9.83 -6.90
CA GLU A 403 -23.79 10.93 -7.21
C GLU A 403 -24.43 11.58 -5.97
N LYS A 404 -24.39 10.91 -4.83
CA LYS A 404 -24.97 11.41 -3.57
C LYS A 404 -24.00 12.20 -2.71
N ALA A 405 -22.72 12.16 -3.02
CA ALA A 405 -21.70 12.83 -2.22
C ALA A 405 -21.73 14.36 -2.39
N HIS A 406 -21.26 15.07 -1.37
CA HIS A 406 -21.01 16.51 -1.48
C HIS A 406 -19.92 16.80 -2.53
N SER A 407 -20.01 17.92 -3.25
CA SER A 407 -19.07 18.28 -4.32
C SER A 407 -17.61 18.37 -3.85
N GLU A 408 -17.36 18.79 -2.62
CA GLU A 408 -16.01 18.84 -2.04
C GLU A 408 -15.37 17.46 -1.93
N VAL A 409 -16.14 16.38 -1.78
CA VAL A 409 -15.62 15.00 -1.83
C VAL A 409 -15.07 14.67 -3.22
N MET A 410 -15.77 15.13 -4.27
CA MET A 410 -15.30 14.95 -5.65
C MET A 410 -13.99 15.69 -5.92
N ASP A 411 -13.84 16.90 -5.37
CA ASP A 411 -12.62 17.69 -5.51
C ASP A 411 -11.39 16.99 -4.86
N ILE A 412 -11.60 16.26 -3.77
CA ILE A 412 -10.55 15.42 -3.14
C ILE A 412 -10.12 14.28 -4.08
N PHE A 413 -11.09 13.62 -4.71
CA PHE A 413 -10.78 12.54 -5.63
C PHE A 413 -10.10 13.01 -6.91
N LEU A 414 -10.21 14.27 -7.32
CA LEU A 414 -9.37 14.83 -8.39
C LEU A 414 -7.89 14.66 -8.05
N GLN A 415 -7.47 15.01 -6.83
CA GLN A 415 -6.08 14.86 -6.39
C GLN A 415 -5.67 13.39 -6.30
N VAL A 416 -6.53 12.51 -5.77
CA VAL A 416 -6.24 11.08 -5.68
C VAL A 416 -6.06 10.44 -7.06
N LEU A 417 -6.91 10.79 -8.02
CA LEU A 417 -6.87 10.23 -9.38
C LEU A 417 -5.72 10.79 -10.23
N ASP A 418 -5.28 12.03 -9.98
CA ASP A 418 -4.17 12.64 -10.71
C ASP A 418 -2.80 12.29 -10.14
N ASP A 419 -2.64 12.48 -8.83
CA ASP A 419 -1.35 12.40 -8.15
C ASP A 419 -1.17 11.09 -7.36
N GLY A 420 -2.20 10.25 -7.25
CA GLY A 420 -2.19 9.01 -6.46
C GLY A 420 -1.84 9.23 -4.99
N ARG A 421 -2.10 10.43 -4.46
CA ARG A 421 -1.80 10.78 -3.07
C ARG A 421 -2.82 11.78 -2.52
N LEU A 422 -2.93 11.79 -1.20
CA LEU A 422 -3.73 12.78 -0.48
C LEU A 422 -3.01 13.17 0.80
N THR A 423 -2.93 14.47 1.08
CA THR A 423 -2.35 14.96 2.35
C THR A 423 -3.43 14.94 3.43
N ASP A 424 -3.17 14.25 4.53
CA ASP A 424 -4.09 14.18 5.66
C ASP A 424 -4.14 15.49 6.46
N SER A 425 -5.07 15.57 7.40
CA SER A 425 -5.25 16.74 8.28
C SER A 425 -4.04 17.03 9.18
N THR A 426 -3.09 16.11 9.30
CA THR A 426 -1.84 16.30 10.07
C THR A 426 -0.65 16.70 9.21
N GLY A 427 -0.83 16.85 7.90
CA GLY A 427 0.22 17.18 6.94
C GLY A 427 0.97 15.97 6.37
N ARG A 428 0.57 14.73 6.70
CA ARG A 428 1.19 13.52 6.16
C ARG A 428 0.60 13.17 4.81
N VAL A 429 1.46 12.79 3.88
CA VAL A 429 1.07 12.33 2.55
C VAL A 429 0.71 10.85 2.61
N ILE A 430 -0.52 10.51 2.23
CA ILE A 430 -1.02 9.14 2.12
C ILE A 430 -1.03 8.74 0.65
N SER A 431 -0.39 7.62 0.33
CA SER A 431 -0.29 7.10 -1.03
C SER A 431 -1.49 6.22 -1.38
N PHE A 432 -2.08 6.46 -2.55
CA PHE A 432 -3.15 5.66 -3.18
C PHE A 432 -2.64 4.87 -4.39
N LYS A 433 -1.33 4.90 -4.68
CA LYS A 433 -0.73 4.26 -5.86
C LYS A 433 -0.96 2.76 -5.96
N ASN A 434 -1.17 2.11 -4.83
CA ASN A 434 -1.42 0.67 -4.74
C ASN A 434 -2.90 0.33 -4.57
N THR A 435 -3.81 1.28 -4.74
CA THR A 435 -5.26 1.07 -4.65
C THR A 435 -5.89 0.96 -6.03
N ILE A 436 -6.99 0.22 -6.11
CA ILE A 436 -7.92 0.26 -7.24
C ILE A 436 -9.11 1.07 -6.78
N VAL A 437 -9.39 2.18 -7.45
CA VAL A 437 -10.51 3.06 -7.10
C VAL A 437 -11.73 2.67 -7.94
N ILE A 438 -12.79 2.22 -7.29
CA ILE A 438 -14.06 1.85 -7.92
C ILE A 438 -15.15 2.79 -7.40
N MET A 439 -15.81 3.44 -8.31
CA MET A 439 -16.97 4.29 -8.04
C MET A 439 -18.21 3.66 -8.64
N THR A 440 -19.32 3.62 -7.92
CA THR A 440 -20.58 3.15 -8.48
C THR A 440 -21.58 4.29 -8.60
N THR A 441 -22.40 4.24 -9.62
CA THR A 441 -23.50 5.20 -9.81
C THR A 441 -24.73 4.53 -10.41
N ASN A 442 -25.90 5.06 -10.07
CA ASN A 442 -27.18 4.69 -10.66
C ASN A 442 -27.64 5.70 -11.74
N ILE A 443 -26.83 6.72 -12.03
CA ILE A 443 -27.10 7.67 -13.11
C ILE A 443 -27.21 6.90 -14.43
N GLY A 444 -28.20 7.26 -15.24
CA GLY A 444 -28.47 6.60 -16.51
C GLY A 444 -29.10 5.21 -16.41
N ALA A 445 -29.39 4.69 -15.21
CA ALA A 445 -29.99 3.37 -15.01
C ALA A 445 -31.30 3.22 -15.82
N GLN A 446 -32.17 4.24 -15.85
CA GLN A 446 -33.41 4.19 -16.63
C GLN A 446 -33.15 4.11 -18.14
N LYS A 447 -32.10 4.77 -18.65
CA LYS A 447 -31.72 4.66 -20.07
C LYS A 447 -31.23 3.25 -20.40
N ILE A 448 -30.46 2.62 -19.52
CA ILE A 448 -30.01 1.24 -19.66
C ILE A 448 -31.19 0.29 -19.71
N ILE A 449 -32.16 0.43 -18.80
CA ILE A 449 -33.40 -0.36 -18.74
C ILE A 449 -34.19 -0.20 -20.02
N ASN A 450 -34.51 1.04 -20.42
CA ASN A 450 -35.30 1.32 -21.61
C ASN A 450 -34.63 0.80 -22.88
N LYS A 451 -33.29 0.87 -22.95
CA LYS A 451 -32.54 0.37 -24.10
C LYS A 451 -32.61 -1.15 -24.21
N ALA A 452 -32.45 -1.85 -23.06
CA ALA A 452 -32.54 -3.30 -23.01
C ALA A 452 -33.95 -3.81 -23.37
N GLU A 453 -35.00 -3.12 -22.93
CA GLU A 453 -36.40 -3.45 -23.27
C GLU A 453 -36.66 -3.31 -24.79
N LEU A 454 -36.02 -2.35 -25.46
CA LEU A 454 -36.25 -2.07 -26.89
C LEU A 454 -35.38 -2.91 -27.85
N LYS A 455 -34.14 -3.20 -27.47
CA LYS A 455 -33.13 -3.78 -28.38
C LYS A 455 -32.32 -4.93 -27.80
N GLY A 456 -32.66 -5.39 -26.59
CA GLY A 456 -31.88 -6.37 -25.88
C GLY A 456 -30.68 -5.78 -25.13
N ASN A 457 -29.91 -6.64 -24.48
CA ASN A 457 -28.76 -6.28 -23.66
C ASN A 457 -27.66 -5.57 -24.48
N PHE A 458 -26.78 -4.86 -23.79
CA PHE A 458 -25.66 -4.12 -24.37
C PHE A 458 -24.78 -5.01 -25.29
N LYS A 459 -24.63 -6.29 -24.96
CA LYS A 459 -23.92 -7.32 -25.75
C LYS A 459 -24.46 -7.48 -27.20
N THR A 460 -25.73 -7.21 -27.43
CA THR A 460 -26.39 -7.43 -28.74
C THR A 460 -26.33 -6.21 -29.63
N LEU A 461 -25.81 -5.09 -29.15
CA LEU A 461 -25.70 -3.84 -29.91
C LEU A 461 -24.56 -3.91 -30.94
N SER A 462 -24.80 -3.36 -32.15
CA SER A 462 -23.71 -3.10 -33.07
C SER A 462 -22.72 -2.05 -32.50
N GLU A 463 -21.48 -2.06 -32.97
CA GLU A 463 -20.44 -1.13 -32.52
C GLU A 463 -20.88 0.34 -32.63
N ARG A 464 -21.58 0.70 -33.72
CA ARG A 464 -22.12 2.06 -33.90
C ARG A 464 -23.20 2.42 -32.88
N GLU A 465 -24.09 1.49 -32.56
CA GLU A 465 -25.14 1.71 -31.56
C GLU A 465 -24.55 1.78 -30.14
N ARG A 466 -23.50 0.99 -29.89
CA ARG A 466 -22.74 1.03 -28.62
C ARG A 466 -22.11 2.41 -28.41
N LEU A 467 -21.35 2.90 -29.38
CA LEU A 467 -20.74 4.25 -29.34
C LEU A 467 -21.78 5.38 -29.17
N GLN A 468 -22.95 5.27 -29.83
CA GLN A 468 -24.02 6.25 -29.63
C GLN A 468 -24.59 6.18 -28.20
N PHE A 469 -24.72 4.98 -27.66
CA PHE A 469 -25.24 4.79 -26.30
C PHE A 469 -24.25 5.30 -25.26
N GLU A 470 -22.98 5.01 -25.40
CA GLU A 470 -21.90 5.53 -24.53
C GLU A 470 -21.87 7.05 -24.52
N LYS A 471 -21.95 7.70 -25.68
CA LYS A 471 -22.07 9.18 -25.78
C LYS A 471 -23.31 9.72 -25.06
N SER A 472 -24.43 9.01 -25.14
CA SER A 472 -25.65 9.40 -24.44
C SER A 472 -25.54 9.26 -22.94
N MET A 473 -24.77 8.27 -22.48
CA MET A 473 -24.45 8.07 -21.06
C MET A 473 -23.49 9.13 -20.56
N ASP A 474 -22.45 9.48 -21.33
CA ASP A 474 -21.55 10.58 -20.98
C ASP A 474 -22.30 11.91 -20.82
N SER A 475 -23.27 12.19 -21.70
CA SER A 475 -24.13 13.38 -21.57
C SER A 475 -24.96 13.36 -20.28
N GLU A 476 -25.44 12.20 -19.84
CA GLU A 476 -26.17 12.04 -18.58
C GLU A 476 -25.26 12.27 -17.38
N LEU A 477 -24.04 11.69 -17.41
CA LEU A 477 -23.06 11.88 -16.35
C LEU A 477 -22.65 13.35 -16.19
N GLN A 478 -22.56 14.11 -17.28
CA GLN A 478 -22.22 15.54 -17.28
C GLN A 478 -23.33 16.42 -16.66
N THR A 479 -24.54 15.92 -16.43
CA THR A 479 -25.58 16.65 -15.70
C THR A 479 -25.32 16.69 -14.19
N GLU A 480 -24.64 15.67 -13.67
CA GLU A 480 -24.42 15.51 -12.22
C GLU A 480 -22.96 15.72 -11.82
N PHE A 481 -22.01 15.36 -12.70
CA PHE A 481 -20.60 15.46 -12.43
C PHE A 481 -19.90 16.51 -13.30
N ARG A 482 -18.93 17.21 -12.71
CA ARG A 482 -18.09 18.13 -13.49
C ARG A 482 -17.28 17.39 -14.55
N PRO A 483 -17.12 17.94 -15.75
CA PRO A 483 -16.32 17.31 -16.81
C PRO A 483 -14.89 16.97 -16.37
N GLU A 484 -14.26 17.80 -15.54
CA GLU A 484 -12.93 17.56 -15.00
C GLU A 484 -12.85 16.24 -14.26
N PHE A 485 -13.82 15.95 -13.39
CA PHE A 485 -13.88 14.70 -12.62
C PHE A 485 -14.05 13.49 -13.55
N LEU A 486 -14.98 13.56 -14.50
CA LEU A 486 -15.23 12.47 -15.45
C LEU A 486 -14.04 12.15 -16.34
N ASN A 487 -13.21 13.16 -16.68
CA ASN A 487 -12.01 13.00 -17.49
C ASN A 487 -10.83 12.37 -16.73
N ARG A 488 -10.87 12.34 -15.40
CA ARG A 488 -9.83 11.69 -14.56
C ARG A 488 -10.11 10.21 -14.31
N ILE A 489 -11.35 9.78 -14.59
CA ILE A 489 -11.72 8.36 -14.48
C ILE A 489 -11.29 7.64 -15.75
N GLU A 490 -10.39 6.67 -15.61
CA GLU A 490 -9.80 5.96 -16.77
C GLU A 490 -10.83 5.09 -17.48
N ASN A 491 -11.69 4.40 -16.72
CA ASN A 491 -12.59 3.40 -17.26
C ASN A 491 -14.03 3.63 -16.81
N LYS A 492 -14.95 3.79 -17.74
CA LYS A 492 -16.40 3.87 -17.47
C LYS A 492 -17.04 2.59 -17.99
N LEU A 493 -17.59 1.79 -17.09
CA LEU A 493 -18.12 0.46 -17.41
C LEU A 493 -19.63 0.41 -17.21
N ILE A 494 -20.34 0.08 -18.29
CA ILE A 494 -21.79 -0.08 -18.26
C ILE A 494 -22.12 -1.54 -17.95
N PHE A 495 -22.85 -1.74 -16.86
CA PHE A 495 -23.30 -3.07 -16.44
C PHE A 495 -24.55 -3.49 -17.18
N ASN A 496 -24.53 -4.72 -17.70
CA ASN A 496 -25.67 -5.33 -18.34
C ASN A 496 -26.79 -5.62 -17.35
N LEU A 497 -28.04 -5.60 -17.82
CA LEU A 497 -29.15 -6.16 -17.05
C LEU A 497 -29.00 -7.68 -16.97
N LEU A 498 -29.47 -8.24 -15.87
CA LEU A 498 -29.44 -9.68 -15.66
C LEU A 498 -30.63 -10.31 -16.37
N GLU A 499 -30.34 -11.07 -17.42
CA GLU A 499 -31.32 -11.87 -18.13
C GLU A 499 -31.65 -13.15 -17.35
N ARG A 500 -32.70 -13.85 -17.75
CA ARG A 500 -33.17 -15.04 -17.03
C ARG A 500 -32.11 -16.14 -16.90
N ASP A 501 -31.39 -16.41 -17.97
CA ASP A 501 -30.29 -17.39 -18.00
C ASP A 501 -29.19 -17.04 -16.98
N VAL A 502 -28.82 -15.76 -16.89
CA VAL A 502 -27.85 -15.26 -15.89
C VAL A 502 -28.42 -15.38 -14.48
N ILE A 503 -29.70 -15.13 -14.27
CA ILE A 503 -30.35 -15.32 -12.97
C ILE A 503 -30.37 -16.80 -12.57
N GLU A 504 -30.55 -17.72 -13.53
CA GLU A 504 -30.41 -19.18 -13.31
C GLU A 504 -29.01 -19.54 -12.85
N GLU A 505 -27.95 -19.02 -13.51
CA GLU A 505 -26.57 -19.23 -13.09
C GLU A 505 -26.28 -18.66 -11.68
N ILE A 506 -26.85 -17.50 -11.35
CA ILE A 506 -26.73 -16.91 -10.02
C ILE A 506 -27.45 -17.75 -8.97
N ALA A 507 -28.63 -18.29 -9.30
CA ALA A 507 -29.38 -19.19 -8.41
C ALA A 507 -28.57 -20.46 -8.10
N VAL A 508 -27.98 -21.10 -9.13
CA VAL A 508 -27.12 -22.27 -8.95
C VAL A 508 -25.92 -21.93 -8.06
N LYS A 509 -25.19 -20.85 -8.36
CA LYS A 509 -24.06 -20.38 -7.54
C LYS A 509 -24.46 -20.20 -6.07
N ASN A 510 -25.58 -19.53 -5.79
CA ASN A 510 -26.05 -19.30 -4.43
C ASN A 510 -26.42 -20.62 -3.71
N LEU A 511 -26.99 -21.59 -4.42
CA LEU A 511 -27.29 -22.91 -3.87
C LEU A 511 -26.02 -23.70 -3.58
N GLU A 512 -24.98 -23.62 -4.44
CA GLU A 512 -23.66 -24.20 -4.21
C GLU A 512 -22.99 -23.61 -2.96
N GLU A 513 -23.00 -22.29 -2.79
CA GLU A 513 -22.47 -21.63 -1.59
C GLU A 513 -23.24 -22.02 -0.30
N ILE A 514 -24.55 -22.25 -0.42
CA ILE A 514 -25.36 -22.78 0.68
C ILE A 514 -24.96 -24.21 1.00
N SER A 515 -24.80 -25.05 -0.02
CA SER A 515 -24.36 -26.45 0.13
C SER A 515 -23.01 -26.55 0.83
N GLU A 516 -22.02 -25.73 0.42
CA GLU A 516 -20.69 -25.67 1.08
C GLU A 516 -20.79 -25.27 2.57
N ARG A 517 -21.68 -24.34 2.90
CA ARG A 517 -21.91 -23.94 4.31
C ARG A 517 -22.59 -25.04 5.11
N MET A 518 -23.52 -25.77 4.49
CA MET A 518 -24.24 -26.88 5.11
C MET A 518 -23.33 -28.07 5.40
N THR A 519 -22.37 -28.37 4.51
CA THR A 519 -21.39 -29.44 4.70
C THR A 519 -20.59 -29.27 6.00
N LYS A 520 -20.28 -28.02 6.39
CA LYS A 520 -19.62 -27.72 7.68
C LYS A 520 -20.47 -28.04 8.92
N GLN A 521 -21.75 -28.31 8.72
CA GLN A 521 -22.72 -28.63 9.78
C GLN A 521 -23.25 -30.07 9.67
N ASN A 522 -22.55 -30.94 8.94
CA ASN A 522 -22.97 -32.31 8.63
C ASN A 522 -24.32 -32.40 7.91
N LEU A 523 -24.57 -31.43 7.01
CA LEU A 523 -25.74 -31.38 6.17
C LEU A 523 -25.28 -31.40 4.70
N SER A 524 -25.93 -32.19 3.85
CA SER A 524 -25.74 -32.13 2.40
C SER A 524 -27.01 -31.62 1.73
N LEU A 525 -26.85 -30.86 0.65
CA LEU A 525 -27.96 -30.29 -0.11
C LEU A 525 -28.03 -30.90 -1.50
N THR A 526 -29.21 -31.39 -1.85
CA THR A 526 -29.57 -31.75 -3.23
C THR A 526 -30.84 -31.06 -3.64
N TYR A 527 -31.03 -30.79 -4.92
CA TYR A 527 -32.21 -30.11 -5.42
C TYR A 527 -32.53 -30.49 -6.86
N GLU A 528 -33.80 -30.42 -7.19
CA GLU A 528 -34.27 -30.65 -8.55
C GLU A 528 -34.17 -29.41 -9.44
N PRO A 529 -34.08 -29.57 -10.79
CA PRO A 529 -34.13 -28.44 -11.74
C PRO A 529 -35.39 -27.58 -11.60
N SER A 530 -36.48 -28.11 -11.10
CA SER A 530 -37.73 -27.42 -10.79
C SER A 530 -37.54 -26.24 -9.85
N LEU A 531 -36.63 -26.37 -8.88
CA LEU A 531 -36.26 -25.28 -7.94
C LEU A 531 -35.56 -24.15 -8.66
N ILE A 532 -34.60 -24.43 -9.54
CA ILE A 532 -33.87 -23.40 -10.28
C ILE A 532 -34.82 -22.58 -11.15
N THR A 533 -35.68 -23.30 -11.91
CA THR A 533 -36.71 -22.67 -12.75
C THR A 533 -37.65 -21.78 -11.95
N TYR A 534 -38.11 -22.24 -10.78
CA TYR A 534 -38.94 -21.44 -9.89
C TYR A 534 -38.21 -20.19 -9.37
N LEU A 535 -36.97 -20.36 -8.91
CA LEU A 535 -36.16 -19.27 -8.37
C LEU A 535 -35.85 -18.22 -9.44
N SER A 536 -35.56 -18.62 -10.65
CA SER A 536 -35.31 -17.71 -11.77
C SER A 536 -36.58 -16.98 -12.21
N ASP A 537 -37.70 -17.67 -12.35
CA ASP A 537 -38.96 -17.06 -12.78
C ASP A 537 -39.48 -16.00 -11.80
N VAL A 538 -39.45 -16.32 -10.51
CA VAL A 538 -39.96 -15.43 -9.45
C VAL A 538 -38.90 -14.41 -9.01
N GLY A 539 -37.63 -14.75 -9.14
CA GLY A 539 -36.49 -13.95 -8.72
C GLY A 539 -36.02 -12.94 -9.78
N THR A 540 -36.50 -13.02 -11.02
CA THR A 540 -36.11 -12.10 -12.09
C THR A 540 -36.90 -10.79 -11.98
N ASP A 541 -36.17 -9.69 -11.83
CA ASP A 541 -36.71 -8.32 -11.89
C ASP A 541 -35.70 -7.43 -12.61
N VAL A 542 -36.06 -6.98 -13.80
CA VAL A 542 -35.20 -6.14 -14.66
C VAL A 542 -34.75 -4.84 -13.97
N LYS A 543 -35.56 -4.31 -13.04
CA LYS A 543 -35.27 -3.04 -12.34
C LYS A 543 -34.40 -3.24 -11.10
N ASN A 544 -34.55 -4.38 -10.43
CA ASN A 544 -33.91 -4.66 -9.13
C ASN A 544 -32.79 -5.71 -9.22
N GLY A 545 -32.51 -6.25 -10.40
CA GLY A 545 -31.44 -7.21 -10.65
C GLY A 545 -31.59 -8.50 -9.85
N ALA A 546 -30.52 -8.97 -9.18
CA ALA A 546 -30.51 -10.21 -8.40
C ALA A 546 -31.04 -10.07 -6.96
N ARG A 547 -31.31 -8.85 -6.46
CA ARG A 547 -31.80 -8.66 -5.07
C ARG A 547 -33.12 -9.40 -4.76
N PRO A 548 -34.12 -9.48 -5.67
CA PRO A 548 -35.32 -10.28 -5.44
C PRO A 548 -35.02 -11.77 -5.31
N LEU A 549 -34.10 -12.30 -6.12
CA LEU A 549 -33.65 -13.69 -6.05
C LEU A 549 -33.01 -14.02 -4.68
N GLU A 550 -32.12 -13.19 -4.18
CA GLU A 550 -31.49 -13.38 -2.86
C GLU A 550 -32.52 -13.42 -1.73
N ARG A 551 -33.53 -12.52 -1.77
CA ARG A 551 -34.63 -12.52 -0.80
C ARG A 551 -35.48 -13.78 -0.90
N LEU A 552 -35.72 -14.24 -2.13
CA LEU A 552 -36.50 -15.44 -2.39
C LEU A 552 -35.79 -16.67 -1.85
N ILE A 553 -34.49 -16.82 -2.14
CA ILE A 553 -33.64 -17.90 -1.62
C ILE A 553 -33.64 -17.90 -0.10
N LYS A 554 -33.43 -16.73 0.52
CA LYS A 554 -33.46 -16.62 1.98
C LYS A 554 -34.77 -17.11 2.58
N ARG A 555 -35.90 -16.74 1.98
CA ARG A 555 -37.23 -17.05 2.48
C ARG A 555 -37.68 -18.49 2.17
N LYS A 556 -37.40 -18.97 0.95
CA LYS A 556 -37.95 -20.23 0.44
C LYS A 556 -36.99 -21.41 0.53
N VAL A 557 -35.70 -21.15 0.69
CA VAL A 557 -34.66 -22.19 0.79
C VAL A 557 -34.01 -22.16 2.18
N LEU A 558 -33.36 -21.07 2.55
CA LEU A 558 -32.58 -21.03 3.80
C LEU A 558 -33.44 -21.12 5.06
N ALA A 559 -34.57 -20.42 5.11
CA ALA A 559 -35.41 -20.45 6.31
C ALA A 559 -36.02 -21.83 6.56
N PRO A 560 -36.58 -22.56 5.56
CA PRO A 560 -37.03 -23.94 5.74
C PRO A 560 -35.92 -24.90 6.14
N ILE A 561 -34.73 -24.80 5.50
CA ILE A 561 -33.56 -25.61 5.84
C ILE A 561 -33.15 -25.38 7.31
N ALA A 562 -33.06 -24.11 7.73
CA ALA A 562 -32.67 -23.77 9.10
C ALA A 562 -33.68 -24.32 10.12
N THR A 563 -34.99 -24.18 9.87
CA THR A 563 -36.03 -24.75 10.73
C THR A 563 -35.88 -26.28 10.84
N LYS A 564 -35.71 -26.95 9.70
CA LYS A 564 -35.54 -28.41 9.68
C LYS A 564 -34.27 -28.85 10.38
N SER A 565 -33.15 -28.17 10.16
CA SER A 565 -31.87 -28.46 10.81
C SER A 565 -31.94 -28.36 12.34
N LEU A 566 -32.77 -27.46 12.88
CA LEU A 566 -32.97 -27.32 14.34
C LEU A 566 -33.82 -28.46 14.93
N GLU A 567 -34.65 -29.11 14.12
CA GLU A 567 -35.47 -30.26 14.52
C GLU A 567 -34.67 -31.57 14.49
N LEU A 568 -33.58 -31.65 13.71
CA LEU A 568 -32.77 -32.85 13.58
C LEU A 568 -31.92 -33.10 14.83
N PRO A 569 -31.74 -34.36 15.24
CA PRO A 569 -30.85 -34.71 16.35
C PRO A 569 -29.41 -34.27 16.06
N LYS A 570 -28.74 -33.64 17.03
CA LYS A 570 -27.30 -33.30 16.93
C LYS A 570 -26.47 -34.56 17.15
N THR A 571 -26.21 -35.28 16.09
CA THR A 571 -25.42 -36.52 16.05
C THR A 571 -24.26 -36.32 15.06
N ASP A 572 -23.26 -37.23 15.07
CA ASP A 572 -22.17 -37.23 14.08
C ASP A 572 -22.61 -37.84 12.72
N VAL A 573 -23.89 -37.86 12.45
CA VAL A 573 -24.48 -38.37 11.21
C VAL A 573 -24.74 -37.22 10.25
N THR A 574 -24.47 -37.44 8.97
CA THR A 574 -24.81 -36.47 7.91
C THR A 574 -26.29 -36.65 7.54
N TYR A 575 -27.02 -35.55 7.44
CA TYR A 575 -28.39 -35.50 6.95
C TYR A 575 -28.43 -34.96 5.54
N HIS A 576 -29.13 -35.66 4.63
CA HIS A 576 -29.40 -35.19 3.28
C HIS A 576 -30.69 -34.40 3.25
N ILE A 577 -30.58 -33.13 2.79
CA ILE A 577 -31.72 -32.27 2.55
C ILE A 577 -31.96 -32.21 1.04
N HIS A 578 -33.16 -32.59 0.63
CA HIS A 578 -33.61 -32.56 -0.76
C HIS A 578 -34.68 -31.51 -0.95
N LEU A 579 -34.56 -30.70 -2.02
CA LEU A 579 -35.50 -29.62 -2.35
C LEU A 579 -36.08 -29.83 -3.75
N TRP A 580 -37.40 -29.66 -3.88
CA TRP A 580 -38.07 -29.61 -5.17
C TRP A 580 -39.26 -28.65 -5.14
N VAL A 581 -39.85 -28.42 -6.32
CA VAL A 581 -40.99 -27.52 -6.47
C VAL A 581 -42.11 -28.23 -7.18
N GLU A 582 -43.31 -28.15 -6.61
CA GLU A 582 -44.54 -28.66 -7.23
C GLU A 582 -45.55 -27.51 -7.39
N GLY A 583 -46.48 -27.69 -8.33
CA GLY A 583 -47.52 -26.72 -8.63
C GLY A 583 -47.35 -26.04 -10.00
N GLU A 584 -48.30 -25.28 -10.42
CA GLU A 584 -48.36 -24.68 -11.73
C GLU A 584 -47.86 -23.22 -11.68
N ALA A 585 -47.04 -22.85 -12.70
CA ALA A 585 -46.63 -21.45 -12.92
C ALA A 585 -47.83 -20.58 -13.33
N PRO A 586 -47.81 -19.28 -13.09
CA PRO A 586 -48.86 -18.38 -13.56
C PRO A 586 -49.07 -18.47 -15.04
N ASP A 587 -50.30 -18.60 -15.49
CA ASP A 587 -50.70 -18.61 -16.89
C ASP A 587 -51.81 -17.57 -17.16
N GLN A 588 -52.38 -17.59 -18.39
CA GLN A 588 -53.49 -16.69 -18.75
C GLN A 588 -54.78 -16.93 -17.92
N ASN A 589 -54.92 -18.13 -17.37
CA ASN A 589 -56.09 -18.52 -16.57
C ASN A 589 -55.85 -18.39 -15.05
N HIS A 590 -54.61 -18.51 -14.60
CA HIS A 590 -54.20 -18.45 -13.20
C HIS A 590 -53.19 -17.35 -13.00
N ARG A 591 -53.60 -16.21 -12.42
CA ARG A 591 -52.76 -15.02 -12.19
C ARG A 591 -51.85 -15.13 -10.96
N GLN A 592 -52.05 -16.10 -10.09
CA GLN A 592 -51.23 -16.32 -8.89
C GLN A 592 -50.32 -17.54 -9.09
N ASP A 593 -49.08 -17.38 -8.68
CA ASP A 593 -48.12 -18.49 -8.66
C ASP A 593 -48.53 -19.50 -7.58
N GLN A 594 -48.85 -20.73 -7.98
CA GLN A 594 -49.26 -21.81 -7.11
C GLN A 594 -48.12 -22.76 -6.74
N ARG A 595 -46.92 -22.49 -7.23
CA ARG A 595 -45.75 -23.29 -6.94
C ARG A 595 -45.32 -23.24 -5.49
N VAL A 596 -45.03 -24.37 -4.89
CA VAL A 596 -44.60 -24.53 -3.50
C VAL A 596 -43.25 -25.25 -3.47
N VAL A 597 -42.34 -24.74 -2.68
CA VAL A 597 -41.04 -25.38 -2.43
C VAL A 597 -41.22 -26.41 -1.32
N TYR A 598 -40.90 -27.66 -1.61
CA TYR A 598 -40.90 -28.78 -0.66
C TYR A 598 -39.50 -29.09 -0.19
N LEU A 599 -39.40 -29.61 1.02
CA LEU A 599 -38.15 -30.01 1.66
C LEU A 599 -38.32 -31.33 2.38
N GLU A 600 -37.44 -32.29 2.08
CA GLU A 600 -37.30 -33.54 2.80
C GLU A 600 -35.90 -33.66 3.40
N ALA A 601 -35.80 -34.29 4.57
CA ALA A 601 -34.52 -34.53 5.22
C ALA A 601 -34.42 -36.00 5.61
N GLU A 602 -33.40 -36.66 5.08
CA GLU A 602 -33.13 -38.07 5.36
C GLU A 602 -31.77 -38.24 6.04
N GLU A 603 -31.65 -39.24 6.91
CA GLU A 603 -30.41 -39.67 7.53
C GLU A 603 -29.53 -40.43 6.52
N GLU A 604 -28.27 -40.05 6.38
CA GLU A 604 -27.31 -40.80 5.54
C GLU A 604 -27.05 -42.17 6.17
N LYS A 605 -27.63 -43.21 5.58
CA LYS A 605 -27.31 -44.58 5.96
C LYS A 605 -25.92 -44.92 5.43
N LEU A 606 -24.90 -44.90 6.29
CA LEU A 606 -23.60 -45.44 5.98
C LEU A 606 -23.78 -46.88 5.50
N HIS A 607 -23.65 -47.10 4.19
CA HIS A 607 -23.55 -48.45 3.66
C HIS A 607 -22.25 -49.08 4.19
N LYS A 608 -22.38 -49.99 5.15
CA LYS A 608 -21.30 -50.76 5.78
C LYS A 608 -20.58 -51.73 4.82
N ASN A 609 -20.46 -51.44 3.53
CA ASN A 609 -19.96 -52.41 2.56
C ASN A 609 -18.78 -52.00 1.68
N ASP A 610 -17.99 -50.97 2.05
CA ASP A 610 -16.79 -50.62 1.24
C ASP A 610 -15.46 -50.69 2.00
N PHE A 611 -15.36 -51.49 3.06
CA PHE A 611 -14.09 -51.70 3.77
C PHE A 611 -13.47 -53.11 3.64
N TRP A 612 -13.90 -53.90 2.66
CA TRP A 612 -13.20 -55.16 2.33
C TRP A 612 -13.34 -55.47 0.82
N ASN A 613 -12.39 -54.91 0.01
CA ASN A 613 -11.81 -55.60 -1.17
C ASN A 613 -10.52 -54.88 -1.58
#